data_6276faaddba3925c46dcfb37aae1c0c1
#
_entry.id   6276faaddba3925c46dcfb37aae1c0c1
#
_cell.length_a   1.000
_cell.length_b   1.000
_cell.length_c   1.000
_cell.angle_alpha   90.00
_cell.angle_beta   90.00
_cell.angle_gamma   90.00
#
_symmetry.space_group_name_H-M   'P 1'
#
loop_
_entity.id
_entity.type
_entity.pdbx_description
1 polymer ?
#
loop_
_entity_poly.entity_id
_entity_poly.type
_entity_poly.pdbx_seq_one_letter_code
_entity_poly.pdbx_strand_id
1 'polypeptide(L)'
;MNVISAMMEIAANPQTAEGKPTTPITYDSNCLEEICGSCAMRINGKARMACSSLVDNLEQPIRVEPLSKFPLVRDLQVDRSVLFENLMRVKAWVPVDGTYDLGSGPRVFPQQQEANYPLSNCISCTCCMEVCPQFNEATGFVGAATIAQVKLFNNHPTGKVFAEERLRALSGDGGIQECGFAQNCVEACPKQLPLTEAISDMNRDVIVQKVKDFLRG
;
A
#
# COMPACT_ATOMS: atom_id res chain seq x y z
N MET A 1 22.00 -3.03 -14.44
CA MET A 1 21.31 -3.98 -13.53
C MET A 1 20.42 -3.22 -12.57
N ASN A 2 19.47 -3.89 -11.89
CA ASN A 2 18.69 -3.27 -10.81
C ASN A 2 19.28 -3.62 -9.42
N VAL A 3 18.79 -2.97 -8.36
CA VAL A 3 19.30 -3.15 -7.00
C VAL A 3 19.15 -4.60 -6.52
N ILE A 4 18.06 -5.30 -6.86
CA ILE A 4 17.88 -6.73 -6.48
C ILE A 4 18.93 -7.59 -7.16
N SER A 5 19.18 -7.40 -8.47
CA SER A 5 20.23 -8.16 -9.18
C SER A 5 21.61 -7.94 -8.58
N ALA A 6 21.94 -6.71 -8.20
CA ALA A 6 23.21 -6.43 -7.51
C ALA A 6 23.30 -7.13 -6.14
N MET A 7 22.21 -7.12 -5.37
CA MET A 7 22.15 -7.82 -4.08
C MET A 7 22.24 -9.34 -4.23
N MET A 8 21.68 -9.93 -5.30
CA MET A 8 21.82 -11.35 -5.62
C MET A 8 23.27 -11.72 -5.95
N GLU A 9 24.00 -10.88 -6.72
CA GLU A 9 25.42 -11.08 -7.01
C GLU A 9 26.26 -11.00 -5.72
N ILE A 10 26.01 -10.02 -4.86
CA ILE A 10 26.66 -9.91 -3.56
C ILE A 10 26.38 -11.16 -2.70
N ALA A 11 25.14 -11.64 -2.70
CA ALA A 11 24.73 -12.82 -1.92
C ALA A 11 25.40 -14.13 -2.42
N ALA A 12 25.78 -14.21 -3.71
CA ALA A 12 26.47 -15.37 -4.25
C ALA A 12 27.89 -15.55 -3.69
N ASN A 13 28.56 -14.45 -3.29
CA ASN A 13 29.87 -14.47 -2.65
C ASN A 13 29.95 -13.34 -1.61
N PRO A 14 29.28 -13.48 -0.45
CA PRO A 14 29.12 -12.39 0.50
C PRO A 14 30.42 -12.09 1.23
N GLN A 15 30.90 -10.86 1.09
CA GLN A 15 32.11 -10.35 1.74
C GLN A 15 31.85 -8.96 2.32
N THR A 16 32.50 -8.66 3.45
CA THR A 16 32.55 -7.30 3.99
C THR A 16 33.41 -6.39 3.13
N ALA A 17 33.41 -5.08 3.40
CA ALA A 17 34.29 -4.11 2.74
C ALA A 17 35.77 -4.44 2.92
N GLU A 18 36.14 -5.15 3.99
CA GLU A 18 37.50 -5.61 4.28
C GLU A 18 37.82 -6.98 3.62
N GLY A 19 36.94 -7.51 2.78
CA GLY A 19 37.11 -8.79 2.08
C GLY A 19 36.92 -10.04 2.95
N LYS A 20 36.33 -9.91 4.15
CA LYS A 20 36.04 -11.07 5.01
C LYS A 20 34.73 -11.74 4.62
N PRO A 21 34.68 -13.09 4.60
CA PRO A 21 33.44 -13.80 4.40
C PRO A 21 32.36 -13.41 5.43
N THR A 22 31.12 -13.26 5.01
CA THR A 22 30.00 -12.92 5.88
C THR A 22 28.74 -13.69 5.44
N THR A 23 27.64 -13.54 6.19
CA THR A 23 26.32 -14.07 5.77
C THR A 23 25.67 -13.14 4.74
N PRO A 24 24.91 -13.66 3.77
CA PRO A 24 24.13 -12.84 2.86
C PRO A 24 23.14 -11.94 3.60
N ILE A 25 22.90 -10.74 3.05
CA ILE A 25 21.85 -9.83 3.54
C ILE A 25 20.48 -10.42 3.25
N THR A 26 19.59 -10.41 4.24
CA THR A 26 18.21 -10.86 4.11
C THR A 26 17.33 -9.73 3.56
N TYR A 27 16.52 -10.02 2.55
CA TYR A 27 15.57 -9.10 1.93
C TYR A 27 14.42 -9.86 1.26
N ASP A 28 13.29 -9.21 1.08
CA ASP A 28 12.17 -9.77 0.35
C ASP A 28 12.27 -9.44 -1.15
N SER A 29 12.11 -10.45 -2.01
CA SER A 29 11.96 -10.26 -3.46
C SER A 29 11.18 -11.43 -4.05
N ASN A 30 10.46 -11.18 -5.16
CA ASN A 30 9.70 -12.23 -5.83
C ASN A 30 9.64 -12.01 -7.35
N CYS A 31 8.76 -11.12 -7.86
CA CYS A 31 8.46 -11.03 -9.31
C CYS A 31 9.57 -10.40 -10.15
N LEU A 32 10.40 -9.53 -9.59
CA LEU A 32 11.44 -8.72 -10.26
C LEU A 32 10.92 -7.74 -11.34
N GLU A 33 9.61 -7.55 -11.41
CA GLU A 33 8.90 -6.79 -12.46
C GLU A 33 7.98 -5.71 -11.89
N GLU A 34 8.20 -5.29 -10.63
CA GLU A 34 7.40 -4.26 -9.95
C GLU A 34 5.88 -4.57 -9.88
N ILE A 35 5.52 -5.85 -9.72
CA ILE A 35 4.11 -6.29 -9.68
C ILE A 35 3.71 -6.80 -8.28
N CYS A 36 4.63 -7.45 -7.54
CA CYS A 36 4.27 -8.13 -6.28
C CYS A 36 4.38 -7.26 -5.02
N GLY A 37 5.09 -6.12 -5.07
CA GLY A 37 5.28 -5.23 -3.92
C GLY A 37 6.28 -5.71 -2.86
N SER A 38 6.88 -6.91 -2.99
CA SER A 38 7.72 -7.51 -1.95
C SER A 38 9.00 -6.73 -1.67
N CYS A 39 9.70 -6.30 -2.73
CA CYS A 39 11.04 -5.70 -2.63
C CYS A 39 11.05 -4.20 -2.29
N ALA A 40 10.01 -3.70 -1.63
CA ALA A 40 9.97 -2.32 -1.17
C ALA A 40 10.99 -2.10 -0.06
N MET A 41 11.85 -1.10 -0.24
CA MET A 41 12.85 -0.67 0.75
C MET A 41 13.20 0.81 0.56
N ARG A 42 13.99 1.36 1.45
CA ARG A 42 14.52 2.71 1.28
C ARG A 42 15.84 2.65 0.51
N ILE A 43 15.90 3.33 -0.63
CA ILE A 43 17.10 3.43 -1.47
C ILE A 43 17.45 4.91 -1.59
N ASN A 44 18.64 5.27 -1.13
CA ASN A 44 19.09 6.66 -1.02
C ASN A 44 18.02 7.55 -0.33
N GLY A 45 17.47 7.05 0.79
CA GLY A 45 16.48 7.74 1.61
C GLY A 45 15.04 7.77 1.06
N LYS A 46 14.79 7.24 -0.15
CA LYS A 46 13.45 7.22 -0.78
C LYS A 46 12.85 5.81 -0.74
N ALA A 47 11.60 5.69 -0.29
CA ALA A 47 10.86 4.43 -0.37
C ALA A 47 10.53 4.11 -1.83
N ARG A 48 10.99 2.96 -2.34
CA ARG A 48 10.77 2.52 -3.72
C ARG A 48 10.95 1.02 -3.87
N MET A 49 10.59 0.52 -5.04
CA MET A 49 10.80 -0.89 -5.39
C MET A 49 12.25 -1.10 -5.85
N ALA A 50 12.94 -2.05 -5.22
CA ALA A 50 14.34 -2.31 -5.55
C ALA A 50 14.52 -2.99 -6.93
N CYS A 51 13.53 -3.77 -7.36
CA CYS A 51 13.57 -4.46 -8.66
C CYS A 51 13.42 -3.50 -9.86
N SER A 52 12.82 -2.32 -9.70
CA SER A 52 12.71 -1.29 -10.75
C SER A 52 13.75 -0.18 -10.60
N SER A 53 14.53 -0.17 -9.51
CA SER A 53 15.59 0.81 -9.26
C SER A 53 16.87 0.40 -9.98
N LEU A 54 17.19 1.06 -11.10
CA LEU A 54 18.40 0.79 -11.88
C LEU A 54 19.62 1.43 -11.21
N VAL A 55 20.67 0.63 -11.01
CA VAL A 55 21.92 1.05 -10.37
C VAL A 55 22.54 2.27 -11.04
N ASP A 56 22.51 2.31 -12.37
CA ASP A 56 23.10 3.39 -13.17
C ASP A 56 22.34 4.73 -13.04
N ASN A 57 21.07 4.68 -12.57
CA ASN A 57 20.23 5.86 -12.37
C ASN A 57 20.24 6.36 -10.92
N LEU A 58 21.02 5.72 -10.05
CA LEU A 58 21.08 6.06 -8.63
C LEU A 58 22.40 6.81 -8.30
N GLU A 59 22.27 7.76 -7.40
CA GLU A 59 23.42 8.46 -6.83
C GLU A 59 24.31 7.48 -6.06
N GLN A 60 25.62 7.55 -6.26
CA GLN A 60 26.60 6.69 -5.63
C GLN A 60 27.24 7.36 -4.41
N PRO A 61 27.54 6.63 -3.34
CA PRO A 61 27.25 5.22 -3.11
C PRO A 61 25.76 4.94 -2.87
N ILE A 62 25.26 3.82 -3.41
CA ILE A 62 23.87 3.42 -3.17
C ILE A 62 23.72 2.94 -1.71
N ARG A 63 22.83 3.60 -0.98
CA ARG A 63 22.45 3.21 0.38
C ARG A 63 21.12 2.49 0.34
N VAL A 64 21.07 1.26 0.85
CA VAL A 64 19.83 0.49 1.04
C VAL A 64 19.54 0.34 2.53
N GLU A 65 18.28 0.58 2.91
CA GLU A 65 17.82 0.55 4.30
C GLU A 65 16.43 -0.11 4.34
N PRO A 66 16.07 -0.77 5.46
CA PRO A 66 14.72 -1.28 5.63
C PRO A 66 13.70 -0.13 5.67
N LEU A 67 12.42 -0.43 5.40
CA LEU A 67 11.34 0.51 5.66
C LEU A 67 11.31 0.84 7.15
N SER A 68 11.31 2.13 7.51
CA SER A 68 11.57 2.60 8.88
C SER A 68 10.34 2.56 9.79
N LYS A 69 9.14 2.49 9.21
CA LYS A 69 7.87 2.51 9.94
C LYS A 69 7.27 1.14 10.19
N PHE A 70 8.02 0.11 9.90
CA PHE A 70 7.60 -1.28 10.06
C PHE A 70 8.58 -2.02 10.97
N PRO A 71 8.11 -2.94 11.82
CA PRO A 71 9.00 -3.73 12.67
C PRO A 71 10.06 -4.46 11.85
N LEU A 72 11.32 -4.30 12.24
CA LEU A 72 12.44 -4.98 11.60
C LEU A 72 12.42 -6.47 11.97
N VAL A 73 12.40 -7.34 10.96
CA VAL A 73 12.57 -8.78 11.14
C VAL A 73 14.08 -9.12 11.11
N ARG A 74 14.74 -8.76 10.01
CA ARG A 74 16.19 -8.96 9.85
C ARG A 74 16.70 -8.16 8.64
N ASP A 75 17.83 -7.50 8.78
CA ASP A 75 18.53 -6.73 7.74
C ASP A 75 17.58 -5.75 7.01
N LEU A 76 17.12 -6.08 5.80
CA LEU A 76 16.19 -5.26 5.00
C LEU A 76 14.75 -5.77 5.05
N GLN A 77 14.50 -6.92 5.67
CA GLN A 77 13.19 -7.52 5.80
C GLN A 77 12.43 -6.92 6.97
N VAL A 78 11.19 -6.49 6.72
CA VAL A 78 10.30 -5.90 7.72
C VAL A 78 8.95 -6.61 7.77
N ASP A 79 8.29 -6.58 8.93
CA ASP A 79 6.93 -7.08 9.09
C ASP A 79 5.93 -6.02 8.62
N ARG A 80 5.16 -6.34 7.59
CA ARG A 80 4.12 -5.47 7.01
C ARG A 80 2.70 -5.94 7.35
N SER A 81 2.52 -6.78 8.36
CA SER A 81 1.22 -7.29 8.81
C SER A 81 0.23 -6.17 9.14
N VAL A 82 0.72 -5.03 9.64
CA VAL A 82 -0.09 -3.83 9.95
C VAL A 82 -0.94 -3.35 8.74
N LEU A 83 -0.49 -3.54 7.50
CA LEU A 83 -1.32 -3.24 6.33
C LEU A 83 -2.58 -4.10 6.31
N PHE A 84 -2.43 -5.41 6.52
CA PHE A 84 -3.55 -6.35 6.51
C PHE A 84 -4.47 -6.16 7.71
N GLU A 85 -3.91 -5.85 8.87
CA GLU A 85 -4.67 -5.49 10.08
C GLU A 85 -5.52 -4.23 9.83
N ASN A 86 -4.96 -3.22 9.19
CA ASN A 86 -5.70 -2.03 8.80
C ASN A 86 -6.79 -2.31 7.78
N LEU A 87 -6.54 -3.18 6.80
CA LEU A 87 -7.57 -3.64 5.85
C LEU A 87 -8.71 -4.36 6.58
N MET A 88 -8.39 -5.23 7.54
CA MET A 88 -9.38 -5.90 8.39
C MET A 88 -10.17 -4.91 9.23
N ARG A 89 -9.50 -3.96 9.87
CA ARG A 89 -10.12 -2.91 10.71
C ARG A 89 -11.18 -2.11 9.96
N VAL A 90 -10.92 -1.76 8.69
CA VAL A 90 -11.86 -1.00 7.84
C VAL A 90 -12.75 -1.89 6.98
N LYS A 91 -12.73 -3.20 7.18
CA LYS A 91 -13.55 -4.18 6.43
C LYS A 91 -13.33 -4.08 4.91
N ALA A 92 -12.08 -3.90 4.49
CA ALA A 92 -11.70 -3.74 3.08
C ALA A 92 -11.73 -5.08 2.34
N TRP A 93 -12.91 -5.67 2.20
CA TRP A 93 -13.19 -6.88 1.40
C TRP A 93 -14.63 -6.86 0.89
N VAL A 94 -14.93 -7.78 -0.02
CA VAL A 94 -16.30 -8.06 -0.47
C VAL A 94 -16.74 -9.39 0.17
N PRO A 95 -17.80 -9.42 1.01
CA PRO A 95 -18.23 -10.63 1.73
C PRO A 95 -18.77 -11.75 0.85
N VAL A 96 -19.05 -11.46 -0.43
CA VAL A 96 -19.54 -12.44 -1.40
C VAL A 96 -18.33 -13.00 -2.16
N ASP A 97 -18.04 -14.26 -1.97
CA ASP A 97 -16.84 -14.93 -2.48
C ASP A 97 -16.98 -15.52 -3.88
N GLY A 98 -18.19 -15.48 -4.47
CA GLY A 98 -18.43 -16.04 -5.80
C GLY A 98 -18.45 -17.58 -5.84
N THR A 99 -18.53 -18.28 -4.70
CA THR A 99 -18.63 -19.76 -4.66
C THR A 99 -19.93 -20.28 -5.24
N TYR A 100 -20.94 -19.44 -5.40
CA TYR A 100 -22.22 -19.75 -6.02
C TYR A 100 -22.26 -19.23 -7.45
N ASP A 101 -22.87 -19.97 -8.36
CA ASP A 101 -23.15 -19.48 -9.71
C ASP A 101 -24.27 -18.42 -9.66
N LEU A 102 -23.85 -17.18 -9.59
CA LEU A 102 -24.73 -16.00 -9.62
C LEU A 102 -24.92 -15.46 -11.06
N GLY A 103 -24.52 -16.22 -12.05
CA GLY A 103 -24.51 -15.80 -13.46
C GLY A 103 -23.38 -14.86 -13.82
N SER A 104 -23.53 -14.07 -14.88
CA SER A 104 -22.49 -13.19 -15.43
C SER A 104 -22.09 -12.00 -14.54
N GLY A 105 -22.69 -11.89 -13.36
CA GLY A 105 -22.49 -10.76 -12.45
C GLY A 105 -23.15 -9.46 -12.88
N PRO A 106 -23.09 -8.41 -12.07
CA PRO A 106 -23.66 -7.12 -12.39
C PRO A 106 -22.86 -6.43 -13.52
N ARG A 107 -23.59 -5.79 -14.44
CA ARG A 107 -22.95 -4.99 -15.49
C ARG A 107 -22.36 -3.71 -14.90
N VAL A 108 -21.14 -3.38 -15.31
CA VAL A 108 -20.43 -2.15 -14.92
C VAL A 108 -20.33 -1.26 -16.14
N PHE A 109 -20.64 0.03 -15.99
CA PHE A 109 -20.45 1.00 -17.07
C PHE A 109 -18.95 1.21 -17.33
N PRO A 110 -18.54 1.38 -18.61
CA PRO A 110 -17.13 1.59 -18.96
C PRO A 110 -16.46 2.71 -18.14
N GLN A 111 -17.14 3.85 -17.97
CA GLN A 111 -16.62 4.98 -17.20
C GLN A 111 -16.34 4.63 -15.73
N GLN A 112 -17.19 3.80 -15.13
CA GLN A 112 -16.98 3.32 -13.76
C GLN A 112 -15.80 2.35 -13.68
N GLN A 113 -15.66 1.49 -14.68
CA GLN A 113 -14.52 0.57 -14.77
C GLN A 113 -13.20 1.33 -14.94
N GLU A 114 -13.17 2.32 -15.82
CA GLU A 114 -12.00 3.18 -16.04
C GLU A 114 -11.59 3.93 -14.77
N ALA A 115 -12.54 4.43 -13.99
CA ALA A 115 -12.27 5.09 -12.71
C ALA A 115 -11.75 4.12 -11.63
N ASN A 116 -12.15 2.86 -11.66
CA ASN A 116 -11.76 1.85 -10.67
C ASN A 116 -10.46 1.14 -11.01
N TYR A 117 -10.16 0.97 -12.28
CA TYR A 117 -9.00 0.21 -12.75
C TYR A 117 -7.66 0.70 -12.16
N PRO A 118 -7.38 2.01 -12.10
CA PRO A 118 -6.15 2.50 -11.47
C PRO A 118 -6.02 2.06 -10.00
N LEU A 119 -7.12 2.07 -9.23
CA LEU A 119 -7.11 1.65 -7.82
C LEU A 119 -6.79 0.17 -7.65
N SER A 120 -7.22 -0.69 -8.60
CA SER A 120 -6.95 -2.13 -8.58
C SER A 120 -5.46 -2.47 -8.80
N ASN A 121 -4.67 -1.53 -9.31
CA ASN A 121 -3.23 -1.71 -9.54
C ASN A 121 -2.39 -1.62 -8.24
N CYS A 122 -3.01 -1.48 -7.07
CA CYS A 122 -2.29 -1.47 -5.81
C CYS A 122 -1.58 -2.81 -5.57
N ILE A 123 -0.26 -2.79 -5.43
CA ILE A 123 0.59 -3.96 -5.19
C ILE A 123 0.94 -4.18 -3.72
N SER A 124 0.27 -3.50 -2.80
CA SER A 124 0.47 -3.63 -1.34
C SER A 124 1.92 -3.46 -0.89
N CYS A 125 2.71 -2.65 -1.60
CA CYS A 125 4.14 -2.44 -1.34
C CYS A 125 4.43 -1.60 -0.09
N THR A 126 3.45 -0.90 0.45
CA THR A 126 3.53 -0.01 1.63
C THR A 126 4.42 1.24 1.48
N CYS A 127 4.98 1.55 0.31
CA CYS A 127 5.76 2.77 0.09
C CYS A 127 4.99 4.05 0.49
N CYS A 128 3.69 4.12 0.19
CA CYS A 128 2.84 5.24 0.55
C CYS A 128 2.68 5.40 2.09
N MET A 129 2.74 4.31 2.86
CA MET A 129 2.69 4.32 4.32
C MET A 129 4.03 4.75 4.89
N GLU A 130 5.14 4.28 4.33
CA GLU A 130 6.50 4.66 4.74
C GLU A 130 6.73 6.17 4.70
N VAL A 131 6.27 6.84 3.64
CA VAL A 131 6.50 8.28 3.46
C VAL A 131 5.44 9.18 4.09
N CYS A 132 4.35 8.60 4.60
CA CYS A 132 3.25 9.37 5.17
C CYS A 132 3.59 9.88 6.57
N PRO A 133 3.61 11.20 6.84
CA PRO A 133 3.92 11.73 8.16
C PRO A 133 2.90 11.31 9.22
N GLN A 134 1.66 11.05 8.82
CA GLN A 134 0.58 10.64 9.71
C GLN A 134 0.55 9.14 10.01
N PHE A 135 1.26 8.32 9.22
CA PHE A 135 1.34 6.89 9.50
C PHE A 135 2.40 6.63 10.57
N ASN A 136 1.95 6.50 11.81
CA ASN A 136 2.78 6.23 12.99
C ASN A 136 1.91 5.66 14.13
N GLU A 137 2.53 5.15 15.18
CA GLU A 137 1.84 4.53 16.32
C GLU A 137 0.94 5.52 17.09
N ALA A 138 1.33 6.80 17.17
CA ALA A 138 0.58 7.79 17.95
C ALA A 138 -0.78 8.12 17.34
N THR A 139 -0.89 8.13 16.00
CA THR A 139 -2.16 8.42 15.31
C THR A 139 -2.94 7.14 15.00
N GLY A 140 -2.29 6.00 14.90
CA GLY A 140 -2.91 4.74 14.45
C GLY A 140 -3.52 4.84 13.05
N PHE A 141 -3.05 5.78 12.20
CA PHE A 141 -3.63 6.05 10.87
C PHE A 141 -3.59 4.83 9.97
N VAL A 142 -4.72 4.49 9.36
CA VAL A 142 -4.85 3.31 8.48
C VAL A 142 -3.99 3.35 7.22
N GLY A 143 -3.57 4.53 6.77
CA GLY A 143 -2.73 4.71 5.59
C GLY A 143 -3.50 4.86 4.26
N ALA A 144 -2.85 5.50 3.29
CA ALA A 144 -3.45 5.81 1.98
C ALA A 144 -3.85 4.56 1.18
N ALA A 145 -3.04 3.48 1.23
CA ALA A 145 -3.34 2.23 0.55
C ALA A 145 -4.66 1.62 1.04
N THR A 146 -4.90 1.62 2.35
CA THR A 146 -6.13 1.11 2.97
C THR A 146 -7.35 1.92 2.51
N ILE A 147 -7.26 3.26 2.49
CA ILE A 147 -8.33 4.13 2.02
C ILE A 147 -8.64 3.87 0.54
N ALA A 148 -7.60 3.70 -0.31
CA ALA A 148 -7.77 3.39 -1.72
C ALA A 148 -8.48 2.04 -1.95
N GLN A 149 -8.19 1.02 -1.14
CA GLN A 149 -8.89 -0.26 -1.20
C GLN A 149 -10.36 -0.13 -0.77
N VAL A 150 -10.66 0.64 0.28
CA VAL A 150 -12.06 0.93 0.66
C VAL A 150 -12.80 1.58 -0.51
N LYS A 151 -12.19 2.57 -1.18
CA LYS A 151 -12.77 3.21 -2.37
C LYS A 151 -13.05 2.20 -3.49
N LEU A 152 -12.06 1.35 -3.81
CA LEU A 152 -12.21 0.31 -4.83
C LEU A 152 -13.41 -0.60 -4.54
N PHE A 153 -13.52 -1.10 -3.30
CA PHE A 153 -14.63 -1.98 -2.92
C PHE A 153 -15.98 -1.26 -2.83
N ASN A 154 -16.01 0.02 -2.44
CA ASN A 154 -17.24 0.81 -2.44
C ASN A 154 -17.75 1.11 -3.87
N ASN A 155 -16.85 1.20 -4.84
CA ASN A 155 -17.20 1.37 -6.24
C ASN A 155 -17.58 0.05 -6.93
N HIS A 156 -17.19 -1.11 -6.35
CA HIS A 156 -17.54 -2.42 -6.90
C HIS A 156 -19.05 -2.68 -6.74
N PRO A 157 -19.76 -3.15 -7.78
CA PRO A 157 -21.22 -3.33 -7.76
C PRO A 157 -21.72 -4.17 -6.58
N THR A 158 -21.07 -5.29 -6.29
CA THR A 158 -21.36 -6.16 -5.14
C THR A 158 -20.85 -5.56 -3.83
N GLY A 159 -19.64 -5.03 -3.84
CA GLY A 159 -19.03 -4.41 -2.66
C GLY A 159 -19.79 -3.20 -2.15
N LYS A 160 -20.43 -2.45 -3.02
CA LYS A 160 -21.26 -1.28 -2.71
C LYS A 160 -22.35 -1.57 -1.67
N VAL A 161 -22.89 -2.77 -1.61
CA VAL A 161 -23.93 -3.17 -0.65
C VAL A 161 -23.43 -3.01 0.81
N PHE A 162 -22.13 -3.18 1.04
CA PHE A 162 -21.51 -3.11 2.35
C PHE A 162 -20.74 -1.79 2.57
N ALA A 163 -20.96 -0.78 1.75
CA ALA A 163 -20.23 0.48 1.81
C ALA A 163 -20.43 1.21 3.14
N GLU A 164 -21.64 1.22 3.70
CA GLU A 164 -21.93 1.89 4.99
C GLU A 164 -21.08 1.35 6.13
N GLU A 165 -20.86 0.02 6.19
CA GLU A 165 -20.03 -0.59 7.24
C GLU A 165 -18.57 -0.15 7.13
N ARG A 166 -18.02 -0.12 5.90
CA ARG A 166 -16.65 0.34 5.66
C ARG A 166 -16.49 1.82 5.97
N LEU A 167 -17.46 2.66 5.61
CA LEU A 167 -17.43 4.09 5.88
C LEU A 167 -17.49 4.38 7.39
N ARG A 168 -18.31 3.66 8.15
CA ARG A 168 -18.35 3.76 9.63
C ARG A 168 -17.02 3.33 10.23
N ALA A 169 -16.44 2.22 9.79
CA ALA A 169 -15.13 1.76 10.25
C ALA A 169 -14.01 2.77 9.91
N LEU A 170 -14.05 3.35 8.71
CA LEU A 170 -13.07 4.35 8.27
C LEU A 170 -13.23 5.70 8.99
N SER A 171 -14.38 5.95 9.61
CA SER A 171 -14.65 7.17 10.40
C SER A 171 -14.24 7.06 11.86
N GLY A 172 -13.75 5.90 12.32
CA GLY A 172 -13.28 5.65 13.67
C GLY A 172 -11.86 6.18 13.92
N ASP A 173 -11.33 5.89 15.11
CA ASP A 173 -9.98 6.30 15.53
C ASP A 173 -8.93 5.80 14.54
N GLY A 174 -7.95 6.65 14.23
CA GLY A 174 -6.93 6.35 13.22
C GLY A 174 -7.48 6.26 11.78
N GLY A 175 -8.73 6.66 11.56
CA GLY A 175 -9.40 6.64 10.27
C GLY A 175 -9.00 7.78 9.35
N ILE A 176 -9.92 8.15 8.44
CA ILE A 176 -9.63 9.11 7.37
C ILE A 176 -9.34 10.53 7.89
N GLN A 177 -9.86 10.91 9.05
CA GLN A 177 -9.65 12.22 9.68
C GLN A 177 -8.18 12.47 10.04
N GLU A 178 -7.37 11.43 10.19
CA GLU A 178 -5.93 11.55 10.48
C GLU A 178 -5.12 11.94 9.23
N CYS A 179 -5.72 11.93 8.05
CA CYS A 179 -5.03 12.32 6.83
C CYS A 179 -4.76 13.82 6.78
N GLY A 180 -3.49 14.23 6.90
CA GLY A 180 -3.06 15.63 6.79
C GLY A 180 -2.88 16.15 5.36
N PHE A 181 -3.27 15.39 4.32
CA PHE A 181 -3.15 15.74 2.89
C PHE A 181 -1.72 16.13 2.44
N ALA A 182 -0.69 15.57 3.06
CA ALA A 182 0.71 15.87 2.72
C ALA A 182 1.13 15.40 1.32
N GLN A 183 0.37 14.53 0.67
CA GLN A 183 0.52 14.00 -0.70
C GLN A 183 1.82 13.20 -0.98
N ASN A 184 2.70 13.01 -0.02
CA ASN A 184 3.91 12.18 -0.17
C ASN A 184 3.58 10.76 -0.68
N CYS A 185 2.40 10.25 -0.33
CA CYS A 185 1.92 8.94 -0.77
C CYS A 185 1.74 8.83 -2.29
N VAL A 186 1.39 9.93 -2.97
CA VAL A 186 1.25 9.98 -4.43
C VAL A 186 2.62 9.88 -5.09
N GLU A 187 3.60 10.65 -4.60
CA GLU A 187 4.96 10.66 -5.14
C GLU A 187 5.67 9.31 -4.97
N ALA A 188 5.42 8.65 -3.84
CA ALA A 188 6.06 7.36 -3.53
C ALA A 188 5.36 6.16 -4.17
N CYS A 189 4.18 6.33 -4.79
CA CYS A 189 3.44 5.21 -5.35
C CYS A 189 4.06 4.73 -6.66
N PRO A 190 4.63 3.50 -6.72
CA PRO A 190 5.22 2.99 -7.96
C PRO A 190 4.18 2.76 -9.06
N LYS A 191 2.91 2.59 -8.69
CA LYS A 191 1.80 2.38 -9.61
C LYS A 191 0.98 3.64 -9.90
N GLN A 192 1.41 4.79 -9.37
CA GLN A 192 0.77 6.10 -9.62
C GLN A 192 -0.75 6.09 -9.38
N LEU A 193 -1.18 5.42 -8.29
CA LEU A 193 -2.58 5.41 -7.92
C LEU A 193 -3.11 6.84 -7.68
N PRO A 194 -4.36 7.14 -8.04
CA PRO A 194 -4.99 8.43 -7.77
C PRO A 194 -5.37 8.57 -6.29
N LEU A 195 -4.37 8.54 -5.39
CA LEU A 195 -4.56 8.48 -3.94
C LEU A 195 -5.21 9.73 -3.39
N THR A 196 -4.87 10.91 -3.90
CA THR A 196 -5.49 12.18 -3.46
C THR A 196 -6.98 12.20 -3.76
N GLU A 197 -7.37 11.77 -4.97
CA GLU A 197 -8.78 11.69 -5.37
C GLU A 197 -9.52 10.64 -4.54
N ALA A 198 -8.92 9.47 -4.34
CA ALA A 198 -9.51 8.41 -3.53
C ALA A 198 -9.75 8.86 -2.08
N ILE A 199 -8.79 9.55 -1.47
CA ILE A 199 -8.90 10.07 -0.10
C ILE A 199 -9.98 11.17 -0.04
N SER A 200 -10.01 12.10 -0.99
CA SER A 200 -10.99 13.19 -1.03
C SER A 200 -12.42 12.65 -1.16
N ASP A 201 -12.62 11.70 -2.06
CA ASP A 201 -13.93 11.05 -2.23
C ASP A 201 -14.37 10.30 -0.98
N MET A 202 -13.46 9.51 -0.38
CA MET A 202 -13.79 8.76 0.83
C MET A 202 -14.05 9.69 2.02
N ASN A 203 -13.36 10.82 2.12
CA ASN A 203 -13.63 11.81 3.15
C ASN A 203 -15.05 12.40 3.00
N ARG A 204 -15.43 12.79 1.78
CA ARG A 204 -16.80 13.23 1.48
C ARG A 204 -17.81 12.15 1.86
N ASP A 205 -17.59 10.91 1.44
CA ASP A 205 -18.52 9.81 1.65
C ASP A 205 -18.67 9.46 3.14
N VAL A 206 -17.59 9.55 3.93
CA VAL A 206 -17.62 9.40 5.40
C VAL A 206 -18.42 10.51 6.05
N ILE A 207 -18.26 11.78 5.62
CA ILE A 207 -19.05 12.90 6.14
C ILE A 207 -20.54 12.69 5.84
N VAL A 208 -20.89 12.32 4.61
CA VAL A 208 -22.27 12.01 4.22
C VAL A 208 -22.83 10.85 5.06
N GLN A 209 -22.03 9.80 5.32
CA GLN A 209 -22.47 8.69 6.16
C GLN A 209 -22.72 9.13 7.60
N LYS A 210 -21.86 9.96 8.20
CA LYS A 210 -22.07 10.50 9.55
C LYS A 210 -23.38 11.31 9.64
N VAL A 211 -23.69 12.12 8.63
CA VAL A 211 -24.96 12.86 8.57
C VAL A 211 -26.15 11.92 8.48
N LYS A 212 -26.08 10.88 7.63
CA LYS A 212 -27.13 9.86 7.54
C LYS A 212 -27.37 9.14 8.86
N ASP A 213 -26.28 8.74 9.54
CA ASP A 213 -26.36 8.04 10.82
C ASP A 213 -26.97 8.94 11.90
N PHE A 214 -26.61 10.23 11.94
CA PHE A 214 -27.21 11.22 12.85
C PHE A 214 -28.71 11.40 12.61
N LEU A 215 -29.16 11.41 11.35
CA LEU A 215 -30.59 11.57 11.02
C LEU A 215 -31.43 10.31 11.26
N ARG A 216 -30.78 9.16 11.38
CA ARG A 216 -31.45 7.86 11.67
C ARG A 216 -31.63 7.59 13.18
N GLY A 217 -30.97 8.38 14.02
CA GLY A 217 -31.09 8.34 15.49
C GLY A 217 -30.24 7.39 16.18
#